data_a0d058ecb665ccd7b04df02612951149
#
_entry.id   a0d058ecb665ccd7b04df02612951149
#
_cell.length_a   1.000
_cell.length_b   1.000
_cell.length_c   1.000
_cell.angle_alpha   90.00
_cell.angle_beta   90.00
_cell.angle_gamma   90.00
#
_symmetry.space_group_name_H-M   'P 1'
#
loop_
_entity.id
_entity.type
_entity.pdbx_description
1 polymer ?
#
loop_
_entity_poly.entity_id
_entity_poly.type
_entity_poly.pdbx_seq_one_letter_code
_entity_poly.pdbx_strand_id
1 'polypeptide(L)'
;MLRCSVAEGRVAHALMFSGRCGTGTLPLALAYAQYLNCTDRHDGDSCGVCPSCVQMSKLMHPDLHFVFPVNTVKGGPQKPMSDNFLPQWREEVLSTGGYFDEQMWYGQLGLDNQQGLIAKREADEVIRKLSFKAFESQYKTVVIWLPEKMGVEAANGLLKILEEPWEKTLFLLVSATPTLLLPTIVSRVQEIEVPPVYAGVLERMLVERDGMEPRKAAALARLGEGDVIEMNRMAESVDSGEAGVDFENFASLMRFSYNDRHMELLSWAENMASLGREMQKRFLRYATAMLRESYMLSAGLENISYLWGQERNFCMKFAPFVGNWNIERLVEENTSALLHISQNGNPKIVFTHYALSVSKLIGRRG
;
A
#
# COMPACT_ATOMS: atom_id res chain seq x y z
N MET A 1 15.67 -17.78 0.10
CA MET A 1 16.64 -17.03 -0.72
C MET A 1 17.47 -16.06 0.14
N LEU A 2 16.94 -15.00 0.75
CA LEU A 2 17.68 -14.01 1.54
C LEU A 2 18.50 -14.60 2.69
N ARG A 3 17.92 -15.49 3.52
CA ARG A 3 18.63 -16.17 4.61
C ARG A 3 19.77 -17.06 4.12
N CYS A 4 19.59 -17.74 3.00
CA CYS A 4 20.63 -18.56 2.39
C CYS A 4 21.80 -17.70 1.90
N SER A 5 21.54 -16.55 1.25
CA SER A 5 22.61 -15.66 0.79
C SER A 5 23.45 -15.11 1.95
N VAL A 6 22.84 -14.83 3.08
CA VAL A 6 23.58 -14.41 4.30
C VAL A 6 24.42 -15.59 4.86
N ALA A 7 23.86 -16.80 4.94
CA ALA A 7 24.56 -17.96 5.43
C ALA A 7 25.77 -18.34 4.55
N GLU A 8 25.67 -18.09 3.24
CA GLU A 8 26.72 -18.34 2.26
C GLU A 8 27.71 -17.16 2.11
N GLY A 9 27.52 -16.08 2.86
CA GLY A 9 28.35 -14.87 2.80
C GLY A 9 28.20 -14.07 1.48
N ARG A 10 27.17 -14.36 0.69
CA ARG A 10 26.87 -13.71 -0.60
C ARG A 10 25.79 -12.64 -0.45
N VAL A 11 26.07 -11.59 0.29
CA VAL A 11 25.16 -10.48 0.50
C VAL A 11 25.30 -9.48 -0.64
N ALA A 12 24.23 -9.30 -1.42
CA ALA A 12 24.18 -8.25 -2.45
C ALA A 12 24.26 -6.86 -1.78
N HIS A 13 25.03 -5.96 -2.33
CA HIS A 13 25.21 -4.61 -1.80
C HIS A 13 23.99 -3.70 -2.01
N ALA A 14 23.16 -4.01 -2.99
CA ALA A 14 21.93 -3.25 -3.29
C ALA A 14 20.79 -4.20 -3.67
N LEU A 15 19.75 -4.19 -2.87
CA LEU A 15 18.51 -4.96 -3.08
C LEU A 15 17.36 -3.99 -3.25
N MET A 16 16.40 -4.31 -4.13
CA MET A 16 15.15 -3.61 -4.28
C MET A 16 14.00 -4.58 -3.98
N PHE A 17 13.24 -4.30 -2.93
CA PHE A 17 11.98 -4.97 -2.65
C PHE A 17 10.86 -4.24 -3.38
N SER A 18 10.29 -4.90 -4.39
CA SER A 18 9.24 -4.33 -5.23
C SER A 18 7.88 -4.97 -4.92
N GLY A 19 6.84 -4.16 -4.84
CA GLY A 19 5.48 -4.58 -4.55
C GLY A 19 4.65 -3.47 -3.93
N ARG A 20 3.33 -3.65 -3.83
CA ARG A 20 2.47 -2.66 -3.16
C ARG A 20 2.93 -2.45 -1.70
N CYS A 21 2.72 -1.26 -1.15
CA CYS A 21 3.12 -0.95 0.24
C CYS A 21 2.49 -1.91 1.26
N GLY A 22 1.25 -2.34 1.02
CA GLY A 22 0.53 -3.28 1.88
C GLY A 22 0.97 -4.74 1.78
N THR A 23 1.88 -5.11 0.86
CA THR A 23 2.36 -6.50 0.73
C THR A 23 3.55 -6.84 1.65
N GLY A 24 4.04 -5.88 2.43
CA GLY A 24 5.10 -6.11 3.40
C GLY A 24 6.52 -5.85 2.86
N THR A 25 6.67 -5.05 1.81
CA THR A 25 7.97 -4.68 1.24
C THR A 25 8.88 -3.99 2.26
N LEU A 26 8.37 -2.98 3.00
CA LEU A 26 9.14 -2.29 4.03
C LEU A 26 9.41 -3.17 5.26
N PRO A 27 8.44 -3.87 5.86
CA PRO A 27 8.69 -4.83 6.94
C PRO A 27 9.76 -5.87 6.58
N LEU A 28 9.74 -6.41 5.36
CA LEU A 28 10.72 -7.38 4.90
C LEU A 28 12.13 -6.77 4.80
N ALA A 29 12.25 -5.54 4.29
CA ALA A 29 13.54 -4.82 4.23
C ALA A 29 14.11 -4.59 5.62
N LEU A 30 13.27 -4.17 6.59
CA LEU A 30 13.67 -3.96 7.98
C LEU A 30 14.07 -5.28 8.67
N ALA A 31 13.29 -6.34 8.49
CA ALA A 31 13.61 -7.66 9.02
C ALA A 31 14.93 -8.20 8.44
N TYR A 32 15.18 -7.98 7.14
CA TYR A 32 16.43 -8.39 6.53
C TYR A 32 17.63 -7.59 7.09
N ALA A 33 17.48 -6.28 7.28
CA ALA A 33 18.50 -5.44 7.91
C ALA A 33 18.82 -5.92 9.34
N GLN A 34 17.80 -6.24 10.12
CA GLN A 34 17.95 -6.79 11.47
C GLN A 34 18.63 -8.16 11.45
N TYR A 35 18.17 -9.07 10.57
CA TYR A 35 18.75 -10.40 10.44
C TYR A 35 20.25 -10.34 10.08
N LEU A 36 20.62 -9.47 9.15
CA LEU A 36 22.00 -9.33 8.70
C LEU A 36 22.93 -8.82 9.82
N ASN A 37 22.46 -7.91 10.63
CA ASN A 37 23.24 -7.30 11.72
C ASN A 37 23.04 -7.97 13.09
N CYS A 38 22.23 -9.05 13.16
CA CYS A 38 22.08 -9.83 14.38
C CYS A 38 23.38 -10.57 14.72
N THR A 39 23.84 -10.46 15.97
CA THR A 39 25.07 -11.07 16.46
C THR A 39 24.88 -12.53 16.92
N ASP A 40 23.63 -12.97 17.12
CA ASP A 40 23.29 -14.29 17.63
C ASP A 40 22.07 -14.85 16.87
N ARG A 41 22.27 -15.17 15.59
CA ARG A 41 21.23 -15.77 14.73
C ARG A 41 21.04 -17.23 15.06
N HIS A 42 19.79 -17.63 15.29
CA HIS A 42 19.41 -19.03 15.49
C HIS A 42 18.04 -19.32 14.86
N ASP A 43 17.73 -20.59 14.66
CA ASP A 43 16.47 -21.08 14.09
C ASP A 43 16.10 -20.45 12.73
N GLY A 44 17.10 -19.94 12.01
CA GLY A 44 16.93 -19.28 10.73
C GLY A 44 16.38 -17.86 10.82
N ASP A 45 16.44 -17.22 12.00
CA ASP A 45 15.98 -15.84 12.20
C ASP A 45 16.96 -15.04 13.09
N SER A 46 16.69 -13.74 13.24
CA SER A 46 17.36 -12.87 14.20
C SER A 46 16.91 -13.21 15.62
N CYS A 47 17.82 -13.10 16.60
CA CYS A 47 17.50 -13.49 17.99
C CYS A 47 16.50 -12.54 18.69
N GLY A 48 16.28 -11.32 18.18
CA GLY A 48 15.38 -10.34 18.77
C GLY A 48 15.86 -9.68 20.06
N VAL A 49 16.89 -10.23 20.73
CA VAL A 49 17.31 -9.82 22.10
C VAL A 49 18.70 -9.22 22.19
N CYS A 50 19.59 -9.44 21.21
CA CYS A 50 20.90 -8.83 21.23
C CYS A 50 20.81 -7.29 21.07
N PRO A 51 21.83 -6.52 21.52
CA PRO A 51 21.79 -5.06 21.43
C PRO A 51 21.44 -4.53 20.05
N SER A 52 22.02 -5.11 19.00
CA SER A 52 21.71 -4.74 17.61
C SER A 52 20.24 -4.98 17.27
N CYS A 53 19.67 -6.15 17.60
CA CYS A 53 18.25 -6.43 17.36
C CYS A 53 17.33 -5.45 18.11
N VAL A 54 17.63 -5.16 19.36
CA VAL A 54 16.85 -4.21 20.18
C VAL A 54 16.89 -2.80 19.58
N GLN A 55 18.04 -2.35 19.08
CA GLN A 55 18.16 -1.05 18.44
C GLN A 55 17.49 -1.02 17.06
N MET A 56 17.63 -2.10 16.27
CA MET A 56 16.97 -2.26 14.95
C MET A 56 15.44 -2.26 15.08
N SER A 57 14.90 -2.99 16.05
CA SER A 57 13.44 -3.05 16.28
C SER A 57 12.85 -1.69 16.66
N LYS A 58 13.64 -0.79 17.26
CA LYS A 58 13.26 0.59 17.58
C LYS A 58 13.61 1.57 16.47
N LEU A 59 14.19 1.12 15.35
CA LEU A 59 14.71 1.96 14.25
C LEU A 59 15.71 3.01 14.72
N MET A 60 16.54 2.68 15.74
CA MET A 60 17.48 3.58 16.41
C MET A 60 18.94 3.10 16.30
N HIS A 61 19.19 2.06 15.47
CA HIS A 61 20.55 1.56 15.28
C HIS A 61 21.41 2.63 14.58
N PRO A 62 22.65 2.95 15.07
CA PRO A 62 23.48 4.01 14.50
C PRO A 62 23.90 3.77 13.04
N ASP A 63 24.02 2.51 12.63
CA ASP A 63 24.36 2.12 11.25
C ASP A 63 23.14 1.83 10.38
N LEU A 64 21.92 2.20 10.81
CA LEU A 64 20.69 2.11 10.04
C LEU A 64 20.20 3.51 9.69
N HIS A 65 20.19 3.82 8.41
CA HIS A 65 19.81 5.12 7.88
C HIS A 65 18.56 5.01 7.02
N PHE A 66 17.73 6.04 7.05
CA PHE A 66 16.49 6.10 6.29
C PHE A 66 16.50 7.27 5.32
N VAL A 67 15.95 7.02 4.14
CA VAL A 67 15.64 8.03 3.13
C VAL A 67 14.21 7.80 2.67
N PHE A 68 13.40 8.84 2.73
CA PHE A 68 12.00 8.80 2.33
C PHE A 68 11.55 10.16 1.80
N PRO A 69 10.48 10.23 0.99
CA PRO A 69 10.04 11.48 0.41
C PRO A 69 9.51 12.43 1.49
N VAL A 70 9.98 13.68 1.45
CA VAL A 70 9.60 14.77 2.34
C VAL A 70 9.30 16.04 1.54
N ASN A 71 8.57 16.99 2.15
CA ASN A 71 8.36 18.31 1.59
C ASN A 71 8.38 19.37 2.71
N THR A 72 8.34 20.63 2.34
CA THR A 72 8.27 21.75 3.30
C THR A 72 6.93 21.71 4.01
N VAL A 73 6.96 21.58 5.32
CA VAL A 73 5.78 21.65 6.19
C VAL A 73 5.70 23.02 6.86
N LYS A 74 4.49 23.45 7.24
CA LYS A 74 4.29 24.73 7.93
C LYS A 74 5.06 24.73 9.26
N GLY A 75 5.96 25.70 9.42
CA GLY A 75 6.82 25.80 10.60
C GLY A 75 8.03 24.87 10.61
N GLY A 76 8.22 24.06 9.57
CA GLY A 76 9.36 23.16 9.42
C GLY A 76 10.57 23.78 8.71
N PRO A 77 11.61 22.98 8.44
CA PRO A 77 12.81 23.44 7.78
C PRO A 77 12.54 23.87 6.32
N GLN A 78 13.20 24.94 5.88
CA GLN A 78 13.08 25.43 4.48
C GLN A 78 13.61 24.42 3.45
N LYS A 79 14.59 23.60 3.85
CA LYS A 79 15.19 22.55 3.02
C LYS A 79 15.02 21.22 3.75
N PRO A 80 13.82 20.61 3.74
CA PRO A 80 13.54 19.40 4.49
C PRO A 80 14.40 18.22 4.00
N MET A 81 14.77 17.38 4.94
CA MET A 81 15.49 16.11 4.74
C MET A 81 14.84 15.03 5.60
N SER A 82 15.01 13.79 5.22
CA SER A 82 14.49 12.62 5.98
C SER A 82 14.89 12.65 7.45
N ASP A 83 16.13 13.08 7.75
CA ASP A 83 16.63 13.20 9.12
C ASP A 83 15.82 14.15 10.00
N ASN A 84 15.18 15.16 9.42
CA ASN A 84 14.35 16.10 10.17
C ASN A 84 13.04 15.49 10.66
N PHE A 85 12.62 14.37 10.05
CA PHE A 85 11.34 13.72 10.29
C PHE A 85 11.49 12.27 10.81
N LEU A 86 12.71 11.91 11.27
CA LEU A 86 12.96 10.57 11.84
C LEU A 86 12.04 10.21 13.03
N PRO A 87 11.69 11.13 13.94
CA PRO A 87 10.72 10.80 15.00
C PRO A 87 9.37 10.37 14.45
N GLN A 88 8.80 11.14 13.51
CA GLN A 88 7.52 10.84 12.87
C GLN A 88 7.60 9.54 12.04
N TRP A 89 8.72 9.33 11.31
CA TRP A 89 8.97 8.10 10.59
C TRP A 89 8.97 6.86 11.49
N ARG A 90 9.66 6.94 12.64
CA ARG A 90 9.68 5.85 13.61
C ARG A 90 8.30 5.57 14.17
N GLU A 91 7.56 6.61 14.51
CA GLU A 91 6.20 6.50 15.02
C GLU A 91 5.31 5.80 13.98
N GLU A 92 5.32 6.23 12.72
CA GLU A 92 4.54 5.64 11.64
C GLU A 92 4.91 4.17 11.39
N VAL A 93 6.20 3.87 11.25
CA VAL A 93 6.66 2.49 11.05
C VAL A 93 6.30 1.58 12.22
N LEU A 94 6.44 2.05 13.47
CA LEU A 94 6.20 1.21 14.65
C LEU A 94 4.70 1.03 14.92
N SER A 95 3.87 2.04 14.71
CA SER A 95 2.42 1.96 14.93
C SER A 95 1.73 1.08 13.89
N THR A 96 2.20 1.15 12.62
CA THR A 96 1.61 0.37 11.52
C THR A 96 2.30 -0.97 11.26
N GLY A 97 3.40 -1.25 11.95
CA GLY A 97 4.28 -2.40 11.64
C GLY A 97 4.96 -2.27 10.28
N GLY A 98 5.07 -1.06 9.73
CA GLY A 98 5.64 -0.77 8.41
C GLY A 98 4.64 -0.96 7.25
N TYR A 99 3.36 -1.17 7.55
CA TYR A 99 2.28 -1.26 6.55
C TYR A 99 1.56 0.08 6.42
N PHE A 100 2.13 0.99 5.67
CA PHE A 100 1.55 2.28 5.34
C PHE A 100 1.94 2.70 3.92
N ASP A 101 1.12 3.54 3.31
CA ASP A 101 1.35 4.06 1.97
C ASP A 101 1.81 5.53 1.98
N GLU A 102 2.09 6.04 0.80
CA GLU A 102 2.52 7.43 0.58
C GLU A 102 1.55 8.43 1.20
N GLN A 103 0.26 8.15 1.14
CA GLN A 103 -0.77 9.05 1.61
C GLN A 103 -0.85 9.09 3.14
N MET A 104 -0.76 7.93 3.80
CA MET A 104 -0.68 7.85 5.26
C MET A 104 0.55 8.62 5.77
N TRP A 105 1.70 8.43 5.11
CA TRP A 105 2.92 9.16 5.43
C TRP A 105 2.76 10.68 5.28
N TYR A 106 2.16 11.14 4.19
CA TYR A 106 1.93 12.58 3.99
C TYR A 106 0.91 13.14 4.98
N GLY A 107 -0.09 12.37 5.37
CA GLY A 107 -1.01 12.71 6.46
C GLY A 107 -0.28 12.92 7.78
N GLN A 108 0.64 12.02 8.14
CA GLN A 108 1.49 12.13 9.34
C GLN A 108 2.39 13.40 9.33
N LEU A 109 2.81 13.83 8.14
CA LEU A 109 3.58 15.06 7.97
C LEU A 109 2.73 16.34 7.88
N GLY A 110 1.40 16.24 7.77
CA GLY A 110 0.50 17.38 7.53
C GLY A 110 0.64 17.98 6.12
N LEU A 111 0.96 17.15 5.13
CA LEU A 111 1.12 17.51 3.72
C LEU A 111 -0.17 17.25 2.93
N ASP A 112 -1.26 17.98 3.22
CA ASP A 112 -2.61 17.68 2.72
C ASP A 112 -2.75 17.59 1.19
N ASN A 113 -1.95 18.36 0.42
CA ASN A 113 -2.04 18.39 -1.04
C ASN A 113 -0.67 18.50 -1.74
N GLN A 114 0.42 18.21 -1.03
CA GLN A 114 1.77 18.31 -1.57
C GLN A 114 2.37 16.92 -1.71
N GLN A 115 3.10 16.70 -2.80
CA GLN A 115 3.87 15.47 -2.98
C GLN A 115 5.24 15.63 -2.33
N GLY A 116 5.70 14.58 -1.65
CA GLY A 116 7.07 14.50 -1.15
C GLY A 116 8.06 14.22 -2.27
N LEU A 117 9.30 14.60 -2.05
CA LEU A 117 10.41 14.41 -2.97
C LEU A 117 11.65 13.96 -2.18
N ILE A 118 12.41 13.03 -2.73
CA ILE A 118 13.77 12.74 -2.29
C ILE A 118 14.72 13.62 -3.11
N ALA A 119 15.20 14.69 -2.49
CA ALA A 119 16.00 15.69 -3.17
C ALA A 119 17.48 15.31 -3.22
N LYS A 120 18.29 15.97 -4.09
CA LYS A 120 19.74 15.73 -4.22
C LYS A 120 20.50 15.73 -2.90
N ARG A 121 20.15 16.64 -1.98
CA ARG A 121 20.77 16.73 -0.64
C ARG A 121 20.67 15.45 0.18
N GLU A 122 19.61 14.63 -0.03
CA GLU A 122 19.50 13.31 0.59
C GLU A 122 20.61 12.37 0.10
N ALA A 123 20.86 12.36 -1.21
CA ALA A 123 21.93 11.55 -1.78
C ALA A 123 23.30 12.00 -1.25
N ASP A 124 23.54 13.31 -1.18
CA ASP A 124 24.80 13.87 -0.66
C ASP A 124 24.99 13.48 0.83
N GLU A 125 23.92 13.52 1.64
CA GLU A 125 23.95 13.12 3.04
C GLU A 125 24.15 11.61 3.23
N VAL A 126 23.50 10.78 2.41
CA VAL A 126 23.73 9.32 2.40
C VAL A 126 25.21 9.02 2.12
N ILE A 127 25.78 9.64 1.09
CA ILE A 127 27.18 9.47 0.74
C ILE A 127 28.08 9.88 1.92
N ARG A 128 27.80 11.01 2.56
CA ARG A 128 28.52 11.48 3.73
C ARG A 128 28.46 10.48 4.89
N LYS A 129 27.27 9.99 5.25
CA LYS A 129 27.08 9.02 6.35
C LYS A 129 27.82 7.71 6.07
N LEU A 130 27.72 7.20 4.86
CA LEU A 130 28.35 5.95 4.46
C LEU A 130 29.90 6.05 4.36
N SER A 131 30.48 7.25 4.19
CA SER A 131 31.94 7.43 4.17
C SER A 131 32.61 7.12 5.52
N PHE A 132 31.86 7.16 6.62
CA PHE A 132 32.38 6.77 7.93
C PHE A 132 32.39 5.24 8.07
N LYS A 133 33.25 4.74 8.98
CA LYS A 133 33.25 3.32 9.36
C LYS A 133 31.93 2.98 10.08
N ALA A 134 31.51 1.73 9.97
CA ALA A 134 30.39 1.22 10.76
C ALA A 134 30.70 1.40 12.26
N PHE A 135 29.69 1.79 13.03
CA PHE A 135 29.84 2.09 14.45
C PHE A 135 29.79 0.80 15.30
N GLU A 136 28.75 0.01 15.14
CA GLU A 136 28.54 -1.21 15.95
C GLU A 136 28.18 -2.44 15.08
N SER A 137 27.61 -2.23 13.90
CA SER A 137 27.11 -3.34 13.07
C SER A 137 28.13 -3.89 12.09
N GLN A 138 27.85 -5.08 11.58
CA GLN A 138 28.62 -5.66 10.51
C GLN A 138 28.41 -4.91 9.17
N TYR A 139 27.19 -4.39 8.93
CA TYR A 139 26.83 -3.68 7.71
C TYR A 139 26.19 -2.33 8.02
N LYS A 140 26.65 -1.30 7.31
CA LYS A 140 25.94 -0.02 7.23
C LYS A 140 24.75 -0.20 6.28
N THR A 141 23.56 0.07 6.76
CA THR A 141 22.34 -0.16 5.97
C THR A 141 21.62 1.15 5.71
N VAL A 142 21.29 1.38 4.43
CA VAL A 142 20.43 2.49 4.01
C VAL A 142 19.13 1.92 3.45
N VAL A 143 18.01 2.27 4.06
CA VAL A 143 16.67 1.97 3.57
C VAL A 143 16.15 3.18 2.83
N ILE A 144 15.89 3.04 1.53
CA ILE A 144 15.30 4.09 0.69
C ILE A 144 13.86 3.68 0.39
N TRP A 145 12.92 4.34 1.04
CA TRP A 145 11.50 4.08 0.83
C TRP A 145 10.94 5.00 -0.25
N LEU A 146 10.18 4.42 -1.19
CA LEU A 146 9.66 5.06 -2.41
C LEU A 146 10.78 5.73 -3.24
N PRO A 147 11.80 4.97 -3.68
CA PRO A 147 12.89 5.50 -4.48
C PRO A 147 12.41 6.11 -5.82
N GLU A 148 11.23 5.77 -6.32
CA GLU A 148 10.57 6.41 -7.46
C GLU A 148 10.22 7.90 -7.23
N LYS A 149 10.28 8.38 -5.98
CA LYS A 149 10.16 9.79 -5.62
C LYS A 149 11.49 10.54 -5.60
N MET A 150 12.58 9.89 -6.00
CA MET A 150 13.87 10.58 -6.18
C MET A 150 13.80 11.54 -7.37
N GLY A 151 14.23 12.77 -7.14
CA GLY A 151 14.54 13.67 -8.25
C GLY A 151 15.72 13.12 -9.08
N VAL A 152 15.77 13.44 -10.36
CA VAL A 152 16.82 12.97 -11.29
C VAL A 152 18.23 13.25 -10.75
N GLU A 153 18.46 14.39 -10.12
CA GLU A 153 19.75 14.73 -9.53
C GLU A 153 20.10 13.85 -8.31
N ALA A 154 19.11 13.49 -7.49
CA ALA A 154 19.29 12.59 -6.35
C ALA A 154 19.65 11.17 -6.83
N ALA A 155 18.90 10.66 -7.78
CA ALA A 155 19.13 9.35 -8.36
C ALA A 155 20.54 9.26 -9.00
N ASN A 156 20.91 10.25 -9.83
CA ASN A 156 22.24 10.32 -10.43
C ASN A 156 23.36 10.44 -9.38
N GLY A 157 23.11 11.14 -8.27
CA GLY A 157 24.05 11.26 -7.16
C GLY A 157 24.39 9.91 -6.51
N LEU A 158 23.45 8.97 -6.48
CA LEU A 158 23.66 7.65 -5.88
C LEU A 158 24.29 6.63 -6.83
N LEU A 159 24.34 6.87 -8.16
CA LEU A 159 24.82 5.88 -9.14
C LEU A 159 26.22 5.37 -8.83
N LYS A 160 27.15 6.27 -8.52
CA LYS A 160 28.53 5.88 -8.25
C LYS A 160 28.67 4.95 -7.05
N ILE A 161 27.94 5.24 -5.95
CA ILE A 161 28.01 4.43 -4.73
C ILE A 161 27.22 3.13 -4.87
N LEU A 162 26.22 3.07 -5.76
CA LEU A 162 25.54 1.84 -6.13
C LEU A 162 26.38 0.94 -7.03
N GLU A 163 27.28 1.50 -7.84
CA GLU A 163 28.25 0.72 -8.65
C GLU A 163 29.41 0.20 -7.81
N GLU A 164 30.03 1.08 -7.04
CA GLU A 164 31.23 0.82 -6.24
C GLU A 164 30.98 1.20 -4.78
N PRO A 165 30.20 0.37 -4.04
CA PRO A 165 29.89 0.64 -2.65
C PRO A 165 31.11 0.50 -1.76
N TRP A 166 31.16 1.27 -0.68
CA TRP A 166 32.13 1.01 0.38
C TRP A 166 31.91 -0.37 1.01
N GLU A 167 32.94 -0.96 1.54
CA GLU A 167 32.87 -2.27 2.17
C GLU A 167 31.73 -2.32 3.22
N LYS A 168 31.02 -3.45 3.21
CA LYS A 168 29.91 -3.73 4.16
C LYS A 168 28.83 -2.64 4.16
N THR A 169 28.53 -2.11 2.99
CA THR A 169 27.39 -1.21 2.77
C THR A 169 26.27 -1.96 2.08
N LEU A 170 25.06 -1.78 2.59
CA LEU A 170 23.84 -2.39 2.07
C LEU A 170 22.80 -1.31 1.75
N PHE A 171 22.33 -1.28 0.52
CA PHE A 171 21.20 -0.47 0.08
C PHE A 171 19.97 -1.36 -0.01
N LEU A 172 18.89 -0.96 0.66
CA LEU A 172 17.58 -1.59 0.60
C LEU A 172 16.58 -0.57 0.04
N LEU A 173 16.27 -0.70 -1.24
CA LEU A 173 15.26 0.11 -1.91
C LEU A 173 13.90 -0.56 -1.72
N VAL A 174 12.89 0.20 -1.34
CA VAL A 174 11.52 -0.29 -1.14
C VAL A 174 10.62 0.47 -2.09
N SER A 175 10.29 -0.13 -3.22
CA SER A 175 9.56 0.50 -4.32
C SER A 175 8.15 -0.04 -4.47
N ALA A 176 7.17 0.86 -4.55
CA ALA A 176 5.80 0.51 -4.89
C ALA A 176 5.56 0.47 -6.41
N THR A 177 6.35 1.21 -7.18
CA THR A 177 6.21 1.31 -8.64
C THR A 177 7.58 1.33 -9.32
N PRO A 178 8.26 0.17 -9.43
CA PRO A 178 9.63 0.07 -9.97
C PRO A 178 9.76 0.61 -11.40
N THR A 179 8.67 0.59 -12.17
CA THR A 179 8.63 1.10 -13.55
C THR A 179 8.85 2.61 -13.67
N LEU A 180 8.69 3.36 -12.57
CA LEU A 180 8.96 4.81 -12.52
C LEU A 180 10.40 5.14 -12.16
N LEU A 181 11.21 4.13 -11.77
CA LEU A 181 12.63 4.32 -11.48
C LEU A 181 13.44 4.52 -12.76
N LEU A 182 14.52 5.28 -12.63
CA LEU A 182 15.48 5.41 -13.74
C LEU A 182 16.09 4.03 -14.07
N PRO A 183 16.17 3.65 -15.35
CA PRO A 183 16.79 2.38 -15.77
C PRO A 183 18.22 2.21 -15.25
N THR A 184 18.94 3.32 -15.05
CA THR A 184 20.29 3.35 -14.49
C THR A 184 20.35 2.90 -13.02
N ILE A 185 19.31 3.12 -12.22
CA ILE A 185 19.18 2.58 -10.86
C ILE A 185 18.81 1.09 -10.92
N VAL A 186 17.78 0.75 -11.71
CA VAL A 186 17.28 -0.64 -11.82
C VAL A 186 18.39 -1.60 -12.26
N SER A 187 19.28 -1.19 -13.18
CA SER A 187 20.38 -2.03 -13.65
C SER A 187 21.49 -2.32 -12.60
N ARG A 188 21.46 -1.63 -11.45
CA ARG A 188 22.48 -1.73 -10.38
C ARG A 188 21.98 -2.34 -9.10
N VAL A 189 20.69 -2.66 -9.04
CA VAL A 189 20.06 -3.27 -7.87
C VAL A 189 19.53 -4.66 -8.23
N GLN A 190 19.60 -5.58 -7.29
CA GLN A 190 18.95 -6.87 -7.44
C GLN A 190 17.48 -6.74 -7.00
N GLU A 191 16.57 -6.90 -7.93
CA GLU A 191 15.14 -6.84 -7.62
C GLU A 191 14.65 -8.14 -6.99
N ILE A 192 13.81 -7.99 -5.97
CA ILE A 192 13.08 -9.06 -5.28
C ILE A 192 11.61 -8.63 -5.24
N GLU A 193 10.81 -9.24 -6.09
CA GLU A 193 9.37 -9.03 -6.07
C GLU A 193 8.77 -9.65 -4.81
N VAL A 194 8.03 -8.87 -4.05
CA VAL A 194 7.32 -9.29 -2.83
C VAL A 194 5.86 -9.57 -3.20
N PRO A 195 5.46 -10.84 -3.19
CA PRO A 195 4.10 -11.20 -3.56
C PRO A 195 3.09 -10.71 -2.52
N PRO A 196 1.80 -10.61 -2.90
CA PRO A 196 0.72 -10.37 -1.95
C PRO A 196 0.75 -11.34 -0.77
N VAL A 197 0.39 -10.84 0.42
CA VAL A 197 0.37 -11.66 1.63
C VAL A 197 -0.70 -12.75 1.52
N TYR A 198 -0.35 -13.98 1.86
CA TYR A 198 -1.31 -15.10 1.80
C TYR A 198 -2.51 -14.86 2.72
N ALA A 199 -3.72 -15.08 2.20
CA ALA A 199 -4.97 -14.77 2.91
C ALA A 199 -5.06 -15.42 4.31
N GLY A 200 -4.58 -16.64 4.48
CA GLY A 200 -4.55 -17.31 5.79
C GLY A 200 -3.60 -16.66 6.80
N VAL A 201 -2.61 -15.88 6.36
CA VAL A 201 -1.77 -15.06 7.25
C VAL A 201 -2.54 -13.81 7.67
N LEU A 202 -3.21 -13.14 6.74
CA LEU A 202 -4.05 -11.97 7.01
C LEU A 202 -5.19 -12.32 7.96
N GLU A 203 -5.85 -13.47 7.77
CA GLU A 203 -6.89 -13.97 8.66
C GLU A 203 -6.37 -14.13 10.09
N ARG A 204 -5.20 -14.78 10.26
CA ARG A 204 -4.57 -14.92 11.58
C ARG A 204 -4.23 -13.57 12.21
N MET A 205 -3.72 -12.63 11.43
CA MET A 205 -3.43 -11.29 11.92
C MET A 205 -4.68 -10.61 12.50
N LEU A 206 -5.83 -10.66 11.81
CA LEU A 206 -7.08 -10.09 12.29
C LEU A 206 -7.62 -10.80 13.54
N VAL A 207 -7.50 -12.13 13.61
CA VAL A 207 -7.98 -12.90 14.77
C VAL A 207 -7.07 -12.68 15.98
N GLU A 208 -5.76 -12.78 15.82
CA GLU A 208 -4.80 -12.74 16.93
C GLU A 208 -4.55 -11.31 17.43
N ARG A 209 -4.43 -10.32 16.52
CA ARG A 209 -4.15 -8.93 16.85
C ARG A 209 -5.40 -8.17 17.28
N ASP A 210 -6.49 -8.33 16.51
CA ASP A 210 -7.68 -7.50 16.63
C ASP A 210 -8.84 -8.22 17.33
N GLY A 211 -8.69 -9.52 17.66
CA GLY A 211 -9.73 -10.32 18.30
C GLY A 211 -10.99 -10.53 17.44
N MET A 212 -10.84 -10.40 16.10
CA MET A 212 -11.97 -10.47 15.19
C MET A 212 -12.54 -11.88 15.09
N GLU A 213 -13.87 -11.98 14.90
CA GLU A 213 -14.52 -13.27 14.65
C GLU A 213 -13.92 -13.96 13.41
N PRO A 214 -13.55 -15.28 13.47
CA PRO A 214 -12.85 -15.97 12.40
C PRO A 214 -13.51 -15.89 11.02
N ARG A 215 -14.82 -15.95 10.94
CA ARG A 215 -15.55 -15.84 9.67
C ARG A 215 -15.42 -14.44 9.05
N LYS A 216 -15.53 -13.40 9.86
CA LYS A 216 -15.35 -12.00 9.45
C LYS A 216 -13.89 -11.78 9.02
N ALA A 217 -12.94 -12.28 9.81
CA ALA A 217 -11.51 -12.21 9.50
C ALA A 217 -11.17 -12.88 8.17
N ALA A 218 -11.66 -14.09 7.93
CA ALA A 218 -11.46 -14.82 6.70
C ALA A 218 -11.99 -14.07 5.46
N ALA A 219 -13.14 -13.42 5.60
CA ALA A 219 -13.74 -12.63 4.54
C ALA A 219 -12.89 -11.37 4.22
N LEU A 220 -12.55 -10.59 5.24
CA LEU A 220 -11.71 -9.38 5.08
C LEU A 220 -10.32 -9.70 4.55
N ALA A 221 -9.69 -10.78 5.03
CA ALA A 221 -8.38 -11.24 4.57
C ALA A 221 -8.36 -11.55 3.07
N ARG A 222 -9.46 -12.04 2.52
CA ARG A 222 -9.58 -12.36 1.11
C ARG A 222 -9.95 -11.14 0.27
N LEU A 223 -10.85 -10.28 0.76
CA LEU A 223 -11.20 -9.02 0.11
C LEU A 223 -10.01 -8.07 0.03
N GLY A 224 -9.10 -8.10 1.00
CA GLY A 224 -7.86 -7.32 1.01
C GLY A 224 -6.82 -7.79 -0.02
N GLU A 225 -7.05 -8.92 -0.73
CA GLU A 225 -6.21 -9.41 -1.84
C GLU A 225 -4.70 -9.45 -1.54
N GLY A 226 -4.35 -9.75 -0.30
CA GLY A 226 -2.95 -9.81 0.15
C GLY A 226 -2.33 -8.46 0.48
N ASP A 227 -3.14 -7.40 0.57
CA ASP A 227 -2.74 -6.05 0.97
C ASP A 227 -3.23 -5.76 2.39
N VAL A 228 -2.29 -5.66 3.35
CA VAL A 228 -2.58 -5.41 4.78
C VAL A 228 -3.20 -4.02 4.98
N ILE A 229 -2.78 -3.02 4.20
CA ILE A 229 -3.31 -1.66 4.32
C ILE A 229 -4.79 -1.66 3.94
N GLU A 230 -5.12 -2.27 2.81
CA GLU A 230 -6.51 -2.34 2.34
C GLU A 230 -7.37 -3.19 3.27
N MET A 231 -6.85 -4.31 3.75
CA MET A 231 -7.51 -5.13 4.75
C MET A 231 -7.83 -4.34 6.05
N ASN A 232 -6.86 -3.58 6.56
CA ASN A 232 -7.06 -2.76 7.76
C ASN A 232 -8.11 -1.66 7.53
N ARG A 233 -8.07 -0.98 6.38
CA ARG A 233 -9.10 0.02 6.01
C ARG A 233 -10.50 -0.58 5.95
N MET A 234 -10.63 -1.78 5.39
CA MET A 234 -11.90 -2.50 5.38
C MET A 234 -12.35 -2.87 6.79
N ALA A 235 -11.46 -3.34 7.65
CA ALA A 235 -11.76 -3.68 9.03
C ALA A 235 -12.26 -2.45 9.82
N GLU A 236 -11.57 -1.33 9.72
CA GLU A 236 -11.95 -0.05 10.33
C GLU A 236 -13.31 0.44 9.83
N SER A 237 -13.58 0.32 8.52
CA SER A 237 -14.85 0.75 7.93
C SER A 237 -16.03 -0.09 8.42
N VAL A 238 -15.81 -1.37 8.70
CA VAL A 238 -16.82 -2.25 9.28
C VAL A 238 -17.10 -1.88 10.73
N ASP A 239 -16.08 -1.59 11.51
CA ASP A 239 -16.22 -1.27 12.95
C ASP A 239 -16.79 0.15 13.18
N SER A 240 -16.49 1.10 12.29
CA SER A 240 -17.07 2.47 12.32
C SER A 240 -18.49 2.55 11.77
N GLY A 241 -19.02 1.48 11.18
CA GLY A 241 -20.32 1.48 10.48
C GLY A 241 -20.28 2.13 9.09
N GLU A 242 -19.15 2.61 8.63
CA GLU A 242 -18.97 3.24 7.31
C GLU A 242 -19.19 2.25 6.15
N ALA A 243 -18.89 0.97 6.37
CA ALA A 243 -19.21 -0.09 5.42
C ALA A 243 -20.71 -0.17 5.13
N GLY A 244 -21.57 0.11 6.12
CA GLY A 244 -23.02 0.21 5.93
C GLY A 244 -23.41 1.36 5.00
N VAL A 245 -22.69 2.49 5.06
CA VAL A 245 -22.93 3.64 4.18
C VAL A 245 -22.50 3.32 2.75
N ASP A 246 -21.34 2.69 2.56
CA ASP A 246 -20.84 2.28 1.25
C ASP A 246 -21.76 1.23 0.61
N PHE A 247 -22.27 0.29 1.41
CA PHE A 247 -23.28 -0.68 0.99
C PHE A 247 -24.58 -0.01 0.53
N GLU A 248 -25.13 0.92 1.29
CA GLU A 248 -26.36 1.62 0.89
C GLU A 248 -26.16 2.45 -0.38
N ASN A 249 -25.02 3.10 -0.54
CA ASN A 249 -24.67 3.82 -1.76
C ASN A 249 -24.57 2.88 -2.97
N PHE A 250 -23.93 1.71 -2.81
CA PHE A 250 -23.83 0.70 -3.86
C PHE A 250 -25.21 0.12 -4.21
N ALA A 251 -25.97 -0.28 -3.22
CA ALA A 251 -27.29 -0.84 -3.41
C ALA A 251 -28.26 0.17 -4.09
N SER A 252 -28.16 1.45 -3.71
CA SER A 252 -28.94 2.52 -4.33
C SER A 252 -28.56 2.74 -5.78
N LEU A 253 -27.27 2.81 -6.09
CA LEU A 253 -26.76 2.90 -7.46
C LEU A 253 -27.33 1.77 -8.33
N MET A 254 -27.21 0.51 -7.88
CA MET A 254 -27.70 -0.65 -8.61
C MET A 254 -29.22 -0.65 -8.78
N ARG A 255 -29.98 -0.29 -7.74
CA ARG A 255 -31.45 -0.18 -7.81
C ARG A 255 -31.91 0.91 -8.78
N PHE A 256 -31.28 2.09 -8.75
CA PHE A 256 -31.62 3.19 -9.65
C PHE A 256 -31.24 2.86 -11.09
N SER A 257 -30.08 2.23 -11.31
CA SER A 257 -29.64 1.76 -12.62
C SER A 257 -30.59 0.74 -13.24
N TYR A 258 -31.04 -0.25 -12.45
CA TYR A 258 -31.96 -1.28 -12.93
C TYR A 258 -33.36 -0.76 -13.28
N ASN A 259 -33.84 0.25 -12.53
CA ASN A 259 -35.17 0.82 -12.72
C ASN A 259 -35.18 2.06 -13.62
N ASP A 260 -34.10 2.37 -14.34
CA ASP A 260 -33.93 3.53 -15.23
C ASP A 260 -34.29 4.88 -14.57
N ARG A 261 -34.00 5.02 -13.27
CA ARG A 261 -34.29 6.22 -12.49
C ARG A 261 -33.18 7.26 -12.65
N HIS A 262 -33.16 7.92 -13.82
CA HIS A 262 -32.06 8.83 -14.17
C HIS A 262 -31.95 10.06 -13.25
N MET A 263 -33.05 10.60 -12.75
CA MET A 263 -33.00 11.75 -11.85
C MET A 263 -32.39 11.39 -10.49
N GLU A 264 -32.73 10.21 -9.94
CA GLU A 264 -32.16 9.69 -8.72
C GLU A 264 -30.68 9.32 -8.90
N LEU A 265 -30.30 8.82 -10.07
CA LEU A 265 -28.88 8.58 -10.41
C LEU A 265 -28.06 9.88 -10.42
N LEU A 266 -28.60 10.96 -10.98
CA LEU A 266 -27.94 12.25 -10.98
C LEU A 266 -27.81 12.81 -9.55
N SER A 267 -28.86 12.70 -8.75
CA SER A 267 -28.82 13.09 -7.33
C SER A 267 -27.83 12.26 -6.54
N TRP A 268 -27.78 10.95 -6.80
CA TRP A 268 -26.77 10.05 -6.20
C TRP A 268 -25.35 10.48 -6.58
N ALA A 269 -25.10 10.80 -7.85
CA ALA A 269 -23.79 11.25 -8.33
C ALA A 269 -23.38 12.60 -7.69
N GLU A 270 -24.31 13.52 -7.48
CA GLU A 270 -24.06 14.80 -6.78
C GLU A 270 -23.71 14.56 -5.30
N ASN A 271 -24.42 13.65 -4.63
CA ASN A 271 -24.13 13.29 -3.25
C ASN A 271 -22.72 12.67 -3.14
N MET A 272 -22.37 11.70 -4.02
CA MET A 272 -21.04 11.12 -4.05
C MET A 272 -19.95 12.15 -4.34
N ALA A 273 -20.22 13.09 -5.25
CA ALA A 273 -19.28 14.17 -5.58
C ALA A 273 -19.03 15.15 -4.43
N SER A 274 -19.98 15.27 -3.50
CA SER A 274 -19.86 16.14 -2.32
C SER A 274 -19.00 15.52 -1.20
N LEU A 275 -18.74 14.21 -1.26
CA LEU A 275 -17.90 13.51 -0.29
C LEU A 275 -16.43 13.89 -0.48
N GLY A 276 -15.63 13.74 0.59
CA GLY A 276 -14.18 13.87 0.51
C GLY A 276 -13.57 12.80 -0.41
N ARG A 277 -12.43 13.11 -1.05
CA ARG A 277 -11.78 12.23 -2.05
C ARG A 277 -11.48 10.83 -1.52
N GLU A 278 -11.11 10.72 -0.26
CA GLU A 278 -10.83 9.41 0.35
C GLU A 278 -12.09 8.56 0.48
N MET A 279 -13.21 9.16 0.89
CA MET A 279 -14.50 8.47 0.91
C MET A 279 -14.93 8.05 -0.50
N GLN A 280 -14.68 8.87 -1.51
CA GLN A 280 -14.95 8.56 -2.92
C GLN A 280 -14.12 7.36 -3.40
N LYS A 281 -12.82 7.33 -3.09
CA LYS A 281 -11.91 6.21 -3.44
C LYS A 281 -12.31 4.94 -2.68
N ARG A 282 -12.64 5.06 -1.40
CA ARG A 282 -13.11 3.93 -0.56
C ARG A 282 -14.35 3.30 -1.17
N PHE A 283 -15.36 4.11 -1.50
CA PHE A 283 -16.57 3.63 -2.15
C PHE A 283 -16.28 2.90 -3.47
N LEU A 284 -15.42 3.43 -4.33
CA LEU A 284 -15.09 2.79 -5.61
C LEU A 284 -14.35 1.46 -5.42
N ARG A 285 -13.46 1.34 -4.43
CA ARG A 285 -12.85 0.05 -4.07
C ARG A 285 -13.89 -0.95 -3.54
N TYR A 286 -14.76 -0.50 -2.66
CA TYR A 286 -15.88 -1.28 -2.16
C TYR A 286 -16.79 -1.78 -3.30
N ALA A 287 -17.13 -0.91 -4.25
CA ALA A 287 -17.93 -1.25 -5.42
C ALA A 287 -17.26 -2.33 -6.30
N THR A 288 -15.93 -2.27 -6.47
CA THR A 288 -15.18 -3.32 -7.17
C THR A 288 -15.35 -4.68 -6.48
N ALA A 289 -15.18 -4.72 -5.16
CA ALA A 289 -15.34 -5.95 -4.38
C ALA A 289 -16.75 -6.52 -4.51
N MET A 290 -17.78 -5.68 -4.39
CA MET A 290 -19.19 -6.11 -4.51
C MET A 290 -19.54 -6.61 -5.91
N LEU A 291 -19.00 -5.99 -6.97
CA LEU A 291 -19.18 -6.46 -8.36
C LEU A 291 -18.52 -7.82 -8.57
N ARG A 292 -17.28 -8.00 -8.05
CA ARG A 292 -16.57 -9.29 -8.12
C ARG A 292 -17.33 -10.39 -7.40
N GLU A 293 -17.78 -10.15 -6.16
CA GLU A 293 -18.55 -11.12 -5.39
C GLU A 293 -19.88 -11.47 -6.07
N SER A 294 -20.59 -10.47 -6.61
CA SER A 294 -21.82 -10.70 -7.38
C SER A 294 -21.58 -11.57 -8.60
N TYR A 295 -20.46 -11.37 -9.31
CA TYR A 295 -20.07 -12.20 -10.44
C TYR A 295 -19.73 -13.63 -10.02
N MET A 296 -18.98 -13.83 -8.91
CA MET A 296 -18.68 -15.17 -8.40
C MET A 296 -19.97 -15.94 -8.06
N LEU A 297 -20.93 -15.28 -7.43
CA LEU A 297 -22.24 -15.86 -7.14
C LEU A 297 -23.01 -16.21 -8.44
N SER A 298 -22.95 -15.35 -9.48
CA SER A 298 -23.60 -15.60 -10.76
C SER A 298 -22.99 -16.78 -11.51
N ALA A 299 -21.70 -17.03 -11.31
CA ALA A 299 -20.98 -18.17 -11.88
C ALA A 299 -21.17 -19.48 -11.10
N GLY A 300 -21.97 -19.49 -10.02
CA GLY A 300 -22.20 -20.67 -9.18
C GLY A 300 -21.03 -20.99 -8.22
N LEU A 301 -20.12 -20.05 -8.04
CA LEU A 301 -18.92 -20.21 -7.21
C LEU A 301 -19.14 -19.75 -5.76
N GLU A 302 -20.25 -20.18 -5.16
CA GLU A 302 -20.64 -19.78 -3.79
C GLU A 302 -19.54 -20.09 -2.73
N ASN A 303 -18.78 -21.17 -2.95
CA ASN A 303 -17.73 -21.61 -2.01
C ASN A 303 -16.55 -20.65 -1.91
N ILE A 304 -16.40 -19.74 -2.86
CA ILE A 304 -15.36 -18.72 -2.88
C ILE A 304 -15.91 -17.30 -2.69
N SER A 305 -17.20 -17.16 -2.44
CA SER A 305 -17.83 -15.91 -2.01
C SER A 305 -17.75 -15.80 -0.49
N TYR A 306 -17.32 -14.66 -0.01
CA TYR A 306 -17.04 -14.41 1.43
C TYR A 306 -17.93 -13.36 2.06
N LEU A 307 -18.96 -12.95 1.34
CA LEU A 307 -19.96 -12.01 1.86
C LEU A 307 -20.78 -12.63 2.99
N TRP A 308 -21.17 -11.80 3.93
CA TRP A 308 -22.07 -12.16 5.04
C TRP A 308 -23.20 -11.15 5.20
N GLY A 309 -24.23 -11.50 5.95
CA GLY A 309 -25.30 -10.60 6.35
C GLY A 309 -26.07 -9.96 5.18
N GLN A 310 -26.22 -8.65 5.23
CA GLN A 310 -27.01 -7.88 4.26
C GLN A 310 -26.36 -7.86 2.88
N GLU A 311 -25.04 -7.77 2.80
CA GLU A 311 -24.27 -7.75 1.55
C GLU A 311 -24.46 -9.06 0.78
N ARG A 312 -24.35 -10.20 1.46
CA ARG A 312 -24.60 -11.51 0.84
C ARG A 312 -26.03 -11.60 0.29
N ASN A 313 -27.02 -11.21 1.09
CA ASN A 313 -28.41 -11.24 0.67
C ASN A 313 -28.68 -10.35 -0.55
N PHE A 314 -28.05 -9.19 -0.59
CA PHE A 314 -28.14 -8.29 -1.74
C PHE A 314 -27.46 -8.90 -2.97
N CYS A 315 -26.22 -9.34 -2.87
CA CYS A 315 -25.45 -9.89 -3.99
C CYS A 315 -26.08 -11.16 -4.55
N MET A 316 -26.66 -12.03 -3.74
CA MET A 316 -27.44 -13.17 -4.22
C MET A 316 -28.61 -12.76 -5.12
N LYS A 317 -29.32 -11.67 -4.76
CA LYS A 317 -30.43 -11.13 -5.57
C LYS A 317 -29.91 -10.36 -6.80
N PHE A 318 -28.74 -9.77 -6.71
CA PHE A 318 -28.12 -8.97 -7.76
C PHE A 318 -27.31 -9.81 -8.76
N ALA A 319 -26.81 -10.98 -8.36
CA ALA A 319 -26.03 -11.89 -9.19
C ALA A 319 -26.63 -12.17 -10.59
N PRO A 320 -27.95 -12.34 -10.78
CA PRO A 320 -28.51 -12.55 -12.12
C PRO A 320 -28.30 -11.40 -13.11
N PHE A 321 -27.96 -10.20 -12.62
CA PHE A 321 -27.73 -9.00 -13.44
C PHE A 321 -26.26 -8.78 -13.78
N VAL A 322 -25.36 -9.62 -13.26
CA VAL A 322 -23.91 -9.56 -13.48
C VAL A 322 -23.46 -10.87 -14.11
N GLY A 323 -22.77 -10.78 -15.23
CA GLY A 323 -22.28 -11.98 -15.95
C GLY A 323 -21.15 -11.63 -16.90
N ASN A 324 -20.66 -12.63 -17.67
CA ASN A 324 -19.56 -12.44 -18.63
C ASN A 324 -19.81 -11.32 -19.65
N TRP A 325 -21.08 -10.94 -19.86
CA TRP A 325 -21.47 -9.91 -20.83
C TRP A 325 -21.23 -8.47 -20.36
N ASN A 326 -21.12 -8.22 -19.05
CA ASN A 326 -21.01 -6.86 -18.51
C ASN A 326 -19.97 -6.68 -17.41
N ILE A 327 -19.50 -7.75 -16.76
CA ILE A 327 -18.58 -7.63 -15.59
C ILE A 327 -17.30 -6.89 -15.94
N GLU A 328 -16.66 -7.22 -17.06
CA GLU A 328 -15.42 -6.60 -17.51
C GLU A 328 -15.59 -5.08 -17.63
N ARG A 329 -16.63 -4.65 -18.33
CA ARG A 329 -16.94 -3.23 -18.52
C ARG A 329 -17.32 -2.53 -17.20
N LEU A 330 -18.06 -3.20 -16.31
CA LEU A 330 -18.38 -2.64 -14.99
C LEU A 330 -17.13 -2.38 -14.16
N VAL A 331 -16.17 -3.30 -14.20
CA VAL A 331 -14.89 -3.16 -13.49
C VAL A 331 -14.02 -2.09 -14.17
N GLU A 332 -13.98 -2.01 -15.50
CA GLU A 332 -13.27 -0.97 -16.25
C GLU A 332 -13.78 0.43 -15.89
N GLU A 333 -15.10 0.65 -15.92
CA GLU A 333 -15.72 1.94 -15.56
C GLU A 333 -15.40 2.33 -14.13
N ASN A 334 -15.45 1.38 -13.20
CA ASN A 334 -15.13 1.61 -11.80
C ASN A 334 -13.64 1.94 -11.59
N THR A 335 -12.75 1.21 -12.26
CA THR A 335 -11.30 1.44 -12.19
C THR A 335 -10.93 2.79 -12.81
N SER A 336 -11.56 3.16 -13.92
CA SER A 336 -11.39 4.46 -14.57
C SER A 336 -11.85 5.60 -13.65
N ALA A 337 -12.99 5.45 -12.98
CA ALA A 337 -13.47 6.43 -12.01
C ALA A 337 -12.48 6.60 -10.85
N LEU A 338 -11.97 5.49 -10.29
CA LEU A 338 -10.97 5.49 -9.22
C LEU A 338 -9.68 6.20 -9.65
N LEU A 339 -9.20 5.92 -10.85
CA LEU A 339 -8.02 6.56 -11.42
C LEU A 339 -8.22 8.07 -11.56
N HIS A 340 -9.35 8.51 -12.15
CA HIS A 340 -9.64 9.93 -12.33
C HIS A 340 -9.75 10.68 -11.00
N ILE A 341 -10.39 10.11 -9.99
CA ILE A 341 -10.45 10.70 -8.64
C ILE A 341 -9.04 10.79 -8.02
N SER A 342 -8.22 9.77 -8.20
CA SER A 342 -6.83 9.73 -7.71
C SER A 342 -5.95 10.79 -8.40
N GLN A 343 -6.23 11.08 -9.66
CA GLN A 343 -5.53 12.11 -10.46
C GLN A 343 -6.14 13.52 -10.32
N ASN A 344 -6.93 13.77 -9.27
CA ASN A 344 -7.59 15.05 -9.03
C ASN A 344 -8.64 15.46 -10.06
N GLY A 345 -9.25 14.52 -10.79
CA GLY A 345 -10.39 14.76 -11.67
C GLY A 345 -11.57 15.43 -10.93
N ASN A 346 -12.44 16.11 -11.70
CA ASN A 346 -13.63 16.73 -11.12
C ASN A 346 -14.64 15.65 -10.68
N PRO A 347 -14.93 15.51 -9.36
CA PRO A 347 -15.77 14.43 -8.85
C PRO A 347 -17.19 14.41 -9.43
N LYS A 348 -17.79 15.60 -9.70
CA LYS A 348 -19.12 15.68 -10.27
C LYS A 348 -19.17 15.07 -11.67
N ILE A 349 -18.18 15.35 -12.51
CA ILE A 349 -18.10 14.77 -13.87
C ILE A 349 -17.86 13.26 -13.77
N VAL A 350 -16.90 12.86 -12.92
CA VAL A 350 -16.53 11.43 -12.77
C VAL A 350 -17.72 10.60 -12.31
N PHE A 351 -18.40 10.98 -11.21
CA PHE A 351 -19.50 10.20 -10.67
C PHE A 351 -20.77 10.26 -11.54
N THR A 352 -21.00 11.38 -12.25
CA THR A 352 -22.11 11.44 -13.22
C THR A 352 -21.87 10.46 -14.38
N HIS A 353 -20.65 10.47 -14.94
CA HIS A 353 -20.28 9.51 -16.00
C HIS A 353 -20.38 8.08 -15.51
N TYR A 354 -19.81 7.77 -14.34
CA TYR A 354 -19.83 6.44 -13.73
C TYR A 354 -21.26 5.93 -13.53
N ALA A 355 -22.15 6.73 -12.93
CA ALA A 355 -23.53 6.35 -12.67
C ALA A 355 -24.31 6.04 -13.98
N LEU A 356 -24.13 6.86 -15.00
CA LEU A 356 -24.77 6.68 -16.30
C LEU A 356 -24.20 5.46 -17.06
N SER A 357 -22.89 5.23 -16.98
CA SER A 357 -22.24 4.05 -17.56
C SER A 357 -22.73 2.75 -16.92
N VAL A 358 -22.77 2.71 -15.57
CA VAL A 358 -23.32 1.57 -14.81
C VAL A 358 -24.78 1.32 -15.18
N SER A 359 -25.61 2.37 -15.29
CA SER A 359 -27.01 2.24 -15.69
C SER A 359 -27.17 1.58 -17.06
N LYS A 360 -26.35 1.95 -18.05
CA LYS A 360 -26.37 1.33 -19.38
C LYS A 360 -25.97 -0.16 -19.36
N LEU A 361 -25.10 -0.56 -18.42
CA LEU A 361 -24.59 -1.92 -18.31
C LEU A 361 -25.51 -2.86 -17.53
N ILE A 362 -26.35 -2.30 -16.63
CA ILE A 362 -27.25 -3.06 -15.74
C ILE A 362 -28.72 -2.91 -16.15
N GLY A 363 -29.08 -1.86 -16.87
CA GLY A 363 -30.45 -1.55 -17.28
C GLY A 363 -31.15 -2.72 -17.97
N ARG A 364 -32.48 -2.75 -17.92
CA ARG A 364 -33.29 -3.78 -18.62
C ARG A 364 -32.89 -3.81 -20.08
N ARG A 365 -32.43 -4.96 -20.55
CA ARG A 365 -32.39 -5.23 -21.98
C ARG A 365 -33.84 -5.28 -22.48
N GLY A 366 -34.28 -4.22 -23.17
CA GLY A 366 -35.53 -4.20 -23.90
C GLY A 366 -35.51 -5.24 -25.00
#